data_d3e017686f13e91f00c77666a5cb9322
#
_entry.id   d3e017686f13e91f00c77666a5cb9322
#
_cell.length_a   1.000
_cell.length_b   1.000
_cell.length_c   1.000
_cell.angle_alpha   90.00
_cell.angle_beta   90.00
_cell.angle_gamma   90.00
#
_symmetry.space_group_name_H-M   'P 1'
#
loop_
_entity.id
_entity.type
_entity.pdbx_description
1 polymer ?
#
loop_
_entity_poly.entity_id
_entity_poly.type
_entity_poly.pdbx_seq_one_letter_code
_entity_poly.pdbx_strand_id
1 'polypeptide(L)'
;FVVVTHDQDEAMVMARRIAVMRAGRLAQVGAPAEIYDAPRSRYVAGFVGEINIFEGAIESSHESGWRLRGPLGAFEARARNGATPVAFAVRPERLRLTRAPQTEVDNAIAGVVRDAAYLGDSIIYRLECANGYVLRARRPASEARFLPGETAHAAFNADDVVLLGEDAP
;
A
#
# COMPACT_ATOMS: atom_id res chain seq x y z
N PHE A 1 -28.76 -10.29 -6.52
CA PHE A 1 -28.51 -10.92 -5.23
C PHE A 1 -27.62 -10.02 -4.38
N VAL A 2 -27.86 -10.00 -3.06
CA VAL A 2 -27.01 -9.38 -2.05
C VAL A 2 -26.44 -10.50 -1.19
N VAL A 3 -25.12 -10.54 -1.06
CA VAL A 3 -24.41 -11.50 -0.20
C VAL A 3 -23.74 -10.71 0.92
N VAL A 4 -23.88 -11.16 2.15
CA VAL A 4 -23.16 -10.63 3.30
C VAL A 4 -22.11 -11.66 3.71
N THR A 5 -20.85 -11.27 3.65
CA THR A 5 -19.72 -12.15 3.98
C THR A 5 -18.66 -11.37 4.77
N HIS A 6 -17.85 -12.07 5.53
CA HIS A 6 -16.63 -11.55 6.13
C HIS A 6 -15.38 -12.03 5.37
N ASP A 7 -15.57 -12.89 4.36
CA ASP A 7 -14.49 -13.36 3.50
C ASP A 7 -14.26 -12.35 2.38
N GLN A 8 -13.08 -11.74 2.39
CA GLN A 8 -12.69 -10.70 1.43
C GLN A 8 -12.41 -11.30 0.05
N ASP A 9 -11.81 -12.48 -0.01
CA ASP A 9 -11.47 -13.14 -1.27
C ASP A 9 -12.74 -13.55 -2.00
N GLU A 10 -13.73 -14.09 -1.27
CA GLU A 10 -15.06 -14.39 -1.82
C GLU A 10 -15.72 -13.14 -2.40
N ALA A 11 -15.74 -12.04 -1.63
CA ALA A 11 -16.32 -10.79 -2.10
C ALA A 11 -15.61 -10.24 -3.36
N MET A 12 -14.28 -10.27 -3.39
CA MET A 12 -13.47 -9.77 -4.51
C MET A 12 -13.68 -10.57 -5.79
N VAL A 13 -13.91 -11.89 -5.69
CA VAL A 13 -14.07 -12.78 -6.86
C VAL A 13 -15.51 -12.75 -7.39
N MET A 14 -16.52 -12.74 -6.52
CA MET A 14 -17.91 -12.95 -6.91
C MET A 14 -18.70 -11.66 -7.18
N ALA A 15 -18.33 -10.55 -6.55
CA ALA A 15 -19.17 -9.37 -6.58
C ALA A 15 -18.86 -8.45 -7.77
N ARG A 16 -19.91 -7.88 -8.39
CA ARG A 16 -19.76 -6.73 -9.30
C ARG A 16 -19.51 -5.43 -8.55
N ARG A 17 -20.05 -5.32 -7.33
CA ARG A 17 -19.88 -4.17 -6.44
C ARG A 17 -19.76 -4.66 -5.02
N ILE A 18 -18.84 -4.08 -4.28
CA ILE A 18 -18.60 -4.34 -2.86
C ILE A 18 -19.01 -3.12 -2.07
N ALA A 19 -19.73 -3.35 -0.98
CA ALA A 19 -20.04 -2.33 0.01
C ALA A 19 -19.27 -2.68 1.30
N VAL A 20 -18.27 -1.87 1.63
CA VAL A 20 -17.53 -1.99 2.90
C VAL A 20 -18.30 -1.23 3.97
N MET A 21 -18.61 -1.92 5.08
CA MET A 21 -19.34 -1.34 6.20
C MET A 21 -18.43 -1.20 7.43
N ARG A 22 -18.64 -0.12 8.19
CA ARG A 22 -18.00 0.14 9.48
C ARG A 22 -19.05 0.66 10.46
N ALA A 23 -19.15 0.03 11.62
CA ALA A 23 -20.08 0.46 12.67
C ALA A 23 -21.52 0.77 12.19
N GLY A 24 -22.07 -0.09 11.30
CA GLY A 24 -23.42 0.07 10.74
C GLY A 24 -23.57 1.11 9.62
N ARG A 25 -22.48 1.75 9.18
CA ARG A 25 -22.46 2.75 8.09
C ARG A 25 -21.68 2.24 6.90
N LEU A 26 -22.00 2.75 5.72
CA LEU A 26 -21.26 2.49 4.50
C LEU A 26 -19.97 3.32 4.50
N ALA A 27 -18.81 2.65 4.56
CA ALA A 27 -17.50 3.30 4.45
C ALA A 27 -17.11 3.57 2.98
N GLN A 28 -17.34 2.61 2.09
CA GLN A 28 -17.11 2.76 0.65
C GLN A 28 -17.95 1.74 -0.12
N VAL A 29 -18.38 2.14 -1.32
CA VAL A 29 -19.05 1.25 -2.30
C VAL A 29 -18.38 1.44 -3.64
N GLY A 30 -17.98 0.33 -4.30
CA GLY A 30 -17.33 0.37 -5.60
C GLY A 30 -17.17 -1.00 -6.23
N ALA A 31 -16.59 -1.05 -7.42
CA ALA A 31 -16.12 -2.31 -8.01
C ALA A 31 -14.97 -2.89 -7.18
N PRO A 32 -14.73 -4.22 -7.21
CA PRO A 32 -13.62 -4.84 -6.48
C PRO A 32 -12.28 -4.12 -6.67
N ALA A 33 -11.89 -3.86 -7.91
CA ALA A 33 -10.65 -3.13 -8.21
C ALA A 33 -10.63 -1.71 -7.61
N GLU A 34 -11.76 -1.00 -7.61
CA GLU A 34 -11.86 0.34 -7.01
C GLU A 34 -11.68 0.30 -5.48
N ILE A 35 -12.27 -0.70 -4.81
CA ILE A 35 -12.12 -0.89 -3.36
C ILE A 35 -10.67 -1.23 -3.01
N TYR A 36 -9.99 -2.03 -3.84
CA TYR A 36 -8.61 -2.48 -3.60
C TYR A 36 -7.55 -1.42 -3.97
N ASP A 37 -7.64 -0.85 -5.19
CA ASP A 37 -6.63 0.06 -5.74
C ASP A 37 -6.84 1.53 -5.33
N ALA A 38 -8.08 1.92 -4.98
CA ALA A 38 -8.44 3.29 -4.62
C ALA A 38 -9.30 3.35 -3.33
N PRO A 39 -8.85 2.75 -2.22
CA PRO A 39 -9.54 2.88 -0.94
C PRO A 39 -9.52 4.36 -0.51
N ARG A 40 -10.65 4.81 0.06
CA ARG A 40 -10.82 6.22 0.44
C ARG A 40 -10.30 6.53 1.84
N SER A 41 -10.17 5.53 2.70
CA SER A 41 -9.76 5.69 4.09
C SER A 41 -8.83 4.57 4.54
N ARG A 42 -8.18 4.76 5.68
CA ARG A 42 -7.31 3.75 6.32
C ARG A 42 -8.08 2.47 6.62
N TYR A 43 -9.32 2.63 7.09
CA TYR A 43 -10.17 1.49 7.41
C TYR A 43 -10.41 0.61 6.19
N VAL A 44 -10.85 1.22 5.07
CA VAL A 44 -11.09 0.46 3.83
C VAL A 44 -9.81 -0.16 3.30
N ALA A 45 -8.71 0.61 3.29
CA ALA A 45 -7.40 0.15 2.83
C ALA A 45 -6.90 -1.08 3.58
N GLY A 46 -7.01 -1.07 4.92
CA GLY A 46 -6.59 -2.18 5.77
C GLY A 46 -7.60 -3.32 5.86
N PHE A 47 -8.88 -3.06 5.51
CA PHE A 47 -9.90 -4.10 5.49
C PHE A 47 -9.75 -5.03 4.28
N VAL A 48 -9.36 -4.54 3.11
CA VAL A 48 -9.26 -5.35 1.87
C VAL A 48 -7.83 -5.79 1.55
N GLY A 49 -7.12 -6.29 2.53
CA GLY A 49 -5.78 -6.86 2.38
C GLY A 49 -4.66 -6.05 3.02
N GLU A 50 -3.47 -6.60 2.97
CA GLU A 50 -2.29 -5.96 3.56
C GLU A 50 -1.92 -4.68 2.79
N ILE A 51 -1.51 -3.64 3.54
CA ILE A 51 -1.08 -2.37 2.98
C ILE A 51 -0.08 -1.70 3.93
N ASN A 52 0.93 -1.05 3.38
CA ASN A 52 1.83 -0.18 4.14
C ASN A 52 1.21 1.21 4.22
N ILE A 53 0.89 1.69 5.41
CA ILE A 53 0.30 3.01 5.62
C ILE A 53 1.34 3.92 6.26
N PHE A 54 1.51 5.12 5.71
CA PHE A 54 2.41 6.14 6.19
C PHE A 54 1.60 7.36 6.62
N GLU A 55 1.80 7.78 7.86
CA GLU A 55 1.35 9.10 8.30
C GLU A 55 2.13 10.17 7.55
N GLY A 56 1.45 11.18 7.07
CA GLY A 56 2.12 12.22 6.32
C GLY A 56 1.19 13.32 5.86
N ALA A 57 1.80 14.37 5.34
CA ALA A 57 1.09 15.53 4.82
C ALA A 57 1.58 15.88 3.42
N ILE A 58 0.78 16.64 2.68
CA ILE A 58 1.18 17.23 1.43
C ILE A 58 2.26 18.28 1.73
N GLU A 59 3.43 18.12 1.13
CA GLU A 59 4.51 19.11 1.17
C GLU A 59 4.33 20.14 0.06
N SER A 60 4.00 19.68 -1.13
CA SER A 60 3.72 20.54 -2.30
C SER A 60 2.83 19.81 -3.32
N SER A 61 2.18 20.58 -4.18
CA SER A 61 1.44 20.06 -5.33
C SER A 61 2.05 20.61 -6.63
N HIS A 62 2.05 19.80 -7.69
CA HIS A 62 2.48 20.16 -9.03
C HIS A 62 1.55 19.53 -10.08
N GLU A 63 1.69 19.91 -11.35
CA GLU A 63 0.75 19.49 -12.42
C GLU A 63 0.58 17.98 -12.54
N SER A 64 1.64 17.20 -12.28
CA SER A 64 1.65 15.74 -12.40
C SER A 64 1.33 14.99 -11.10
N GLY A 65 1.14 15.68 -9.97
CA GLY A 65 0.87 15.01 -8.70
C GLY A 65 1.22 15.81 -7.45
N TRP A 66 1.62 15.09 -6.45
CA TRP A 66 1.81 15.60 -5.10
C TRP A 66 3.13 15.08 -4.54
N ARG A 67 3.85 15.96 -3.85
CA ARG A 67 4.96 15.58 -3.01
C ARG A 67 4.46 15.48 -1.57
N LEU A 68 4.64 14.30 -0.99
CA LEU A 68 4.18 13.97 0.36
C LEU A 68 5.39 13.88 1.29
N ARG A 69 5.25 14.34 2.52
CA ARG A 69 6.26 14.19 3.58
C ARG A 69 5.75 13.21 4.61
N GLY A 70 6.50 12.12 4.81
CA GLY A 70 6.22 11.10 5.83
C GLY A 70 7.45 10.78 6.69
N PRO A 71 7.34 9.79 7.59
CA PRO A 71 8.40 9.43 8.54
C PRO A 71 9.66 8.88 7.87
N LEU A 72 9.56 8.36 6.64
CA LEU A 72 10.67 7.80 5.87
C LEU A 72 11.19 8.73 4.78
N GLY A 73 10.76 9.99 4.75
CA GLY A 73 11.19 10.99 3.79
C GLY A 73 10.07 11.58 2.96
N ALA A 74 10.43 12.12 1.80
CA ALA A 74 9.49 12.65 0.84
C ALA A 74 9.19 11.60 -0.24
N PHE A 75 7.94 11.57 -0.70
CA PHE A 75 7.44 10.65 -1.71
C PHE A 75 6.65 11.38 -2.77
N GLU A 76 6.79 10.96 -4.01
CA GLU A 76 5.95 11.41 -5.12
C GLU A 76 4.71 10.54 -5.22
N ALA A 77 3.55 11.18 -5.44
CA ALA A 77 2.27 10.50 -5.65
C ALA A 77 1.48 11.18 -6.77
N ARG A 78 0.80 10.39 -7.60
CA ARG A 78 -0.18 10.92 -8.56
C ARG A 78 -1.56 10.89 -7.94
N ALA A 79 -2.23 12.06 -7.90
CA ALA A 79 -3.55 12.17 -7.32
C ALA A 79 -4.59 11.41 -8.17
N ARG A 80 -5.26 10.41 -7.58
CA ARG A 80 -6.37 9.69 -8.21
C ARG A 80 -7.73 10.03 -7.61
N ASN A 81 -7.77 10.68 -6.45
CA ASN A 81 -9.00 11.06 -5.76
C ASN A 81 -8.86 12.46 -5.17
N GLY A 82 -9.90 13.26 -5.25
CA GLY A 82 -9.91 14.66 -4.81
C GLY A 82 -10.03 14.88 -3.29
N ALA A 83 -9.73 13.89 -2.46
CA ALA A 83 -9.74 14.02 -1.02
C ALA A 83 -8.45 14.67 -0.51
N THR A 84 -8.55 15.50 0.53
CA THR A 84 -7.38 15.98 1.27
C THR A 84 -6.79 14.78 2.02
N PRO A 85 -5.58 14.31 1.66
CA PRO A 85 -5.03 13.12 2.30
C PRO A 85 -4.53 13.46 3.72
N VAL A 86 -4.80 12.54 4.63
CA VAL A 86 -4.24 12.55 6.00
C VAL A 86 -3.20 11.45 6.18
N ALA A 87 -3.12 10.53 5.22
CA ALA A 87 -2.13 9.48 5.14
C ALA A 87 -1.95 9.07 3.68
N PHE A 88 -0.89 8.33 3.41
CA PHE A 88 -0.69 7.66 2.12
C PHE A 88 -0.26 6.21 2.33
N ALA A 89 -0.45 5.40 1.32
CA ALA A 89 -0.22 3.97 1.44
C ALA A 89 0.30 3.35 0.15
N VAL A 90 0.97 2.19 0.29
CA VAL A 90 1.45 1.38 -0.84
C VAL A 90 1.19 -0.09 -0.53
N ARG A 91 0.64 -0.83 -1.49
CA ARG A 91 0.44 -2.27 -1.39
C ARG A 91 1.78 -3.02 -1.40
N PRO A 92 1.94 -4.10 -0.61
CA PRO A 92 3.19 -4.87 -0.56
C PRO A 92 3.65 -5.42 -1.91
N GLU A 93 2.75 -5.81 -2.78
CA GLU A 93 3.05 -6.34 -4.13
C GLU A 93 3.49 -5.27 -5.13
N ARG A 94 3.24 -3.99 -4.84
CA ARG A 94 3.71 -2.85 -5.66
C ARG A 94 5.16 -2.48 -5.37
N LEU A 95 5.72 -2.98 -4.27
CA LEU A 95 7.11 -2.74 -3.90
C LEU A 95 8.05 -3.69 -4.64
N ARG A 96 9.00 -3.14 -5.40
CA ARG A 96 10.09 -3.90 -6.03
C ARG A 96 11.30 -3.85 -5.10
N LEU A 97 11.84 -5.01 -4.74
CA LEU A 97 13.05 -5.09 -3.91
C LEU A 97 14.30 -5.22 -4.76
N THR A 98 15.29 -4.38 -4.49
CA THR A 98 16.60 -4.40 -5.17
C THR A 98 17.72 -4.30 -4.14
N ARG A 99 18.92 -4.85 -4.47
CA ARG A 99 20.11 -4.76 -3.60
C ARG A 99 20.82 -3.41 -3.70
N ALA A 100 20.68 -2.76 -4.84
CA ALA A 100 21.23 -1.43 -5.07
C ALA A 100 20.11 -0.38 -5.16
N PRO A 101 20.38 0.88 -4.76
CA PRO A 101 19.44 1.97 -5.00
C PRO A 101 19.07 2.07 -6.48
N GLN A 102 17.79 2.32 -6.75
CA GLN A 102 17.31 2.59 -8.11
C GLN A 102 17.21 4.10 -8.31
N THR A 103 17.77 4.60 -9.41
CA THR A 103 17.77 6.04 -9.75
C THR A 103 16.65 6.44 -10.70
N GLU A 104 16.04 5.46 -11.38
CA GLU A 104 14.97 5.69 -12.37
C GLU A 104 13.58 5.30 -11.82
N VAL A 105 13.34 5.60 -10.54
CA VAL A 105 12.07 5.36 -9.88
C VAL A 105 11.64 6.62 -9.12
N ASP A 106 10.34 6.83 -9.02
CA ASP A 106 9.82 8.00 -8.33
C ASP A 106 10.10 7.94 -6.81
N ASN A 107 10.06 6.74 -6.23
CA ASN A 107 10.19 6.53 -4.79
C ASN A 107 11.07 5.31 -4.47
N ALA A 108 11.88 5.43 -3.41
CA ALA A 108 12.64 4.32 -2.85
C ALA A 108 12.82 4.46 -1.34
N ILE A 109 12.71 3.34 -0.63
CA ILE A 109 12.92 3.24 0.81
C ILE A 109 13.97 2.17 1.07
N ALA A 110 15.05 2.54 1.75
CA ALA A 110 16.05 1.59 2.20
C ALA A 110 15.63 0.93 3.54
N GLY A 111 15.92 -0.36 3.67
CA GLY A 111 15.67 -1.10 4.90
C GLY A 111 16.53 -2.36 4.98
N VAL A 112 16.57 -2.97 6.15
CA VAL A 112 17.21 -4.25 6.40
C VAL A 112 16.14 -5.32 6.50
N VAL A 113 16.28 -6.42 5.76
CA VAL A 113 15.37 -7.56 5.83
C VAL A 113 15.43 -8.18 7.21
N ARG A 114 14.33 -8.13 7.96
CA ARG A 114 14.17 -8.77 9.27
C ARG A 114 13.87 -10.24 9.13
N ASP A 115 12.89 -10.55 8.29
CA ASP A 115 12.45 -11.91 8.01
C ASP A 115 11.75 -12.02 6.65
N ALA A 116 11.49 -13.26 6.24
CA ALA A 116 10.83 -13.62 5.00
C ALA A 116 9.89 -14.81 5.23
N ALA A 117 8.60 -14.61 4.97
CA ALA A 117 7.58 -15.66 5.04
C ALA A 117 7.29 -16.20 3.64
N TYR A 118 7.57 -17.50 3.41
CA TYR A 118 7.30 -18.17 2.15
C TYR A 118 5.85 -18.69 2.11
N LEU A 119 5.10 -18.28 1.08
CA LEU A 119 3.69 -18.62 0.87
C LEU A 119 3.44 -19.57 -0.31
N GLY A 120 4.51 -20.18 -0.87
CA GLY A 120 4.42 -21.04 -2.04
C GLY A 120 4.67 -20.26 -3.35
N ASP A 121 3.75 -19.46 -3.77
CA ASP A 121 3.84 -18.63 -4.99
C ASP A 121 4.60 -17.31 -4.78
N SER A 122 4.63 -16.83 -3.56
CA SER A 122 5.20 -15.55 -3.19
C SER A 122 5.95 -15.60 -1.86
N ILE A 123 6.72 -14.55 -1.59
CA ILE A 123 7.43 -14.33 -0.34
C ILE A 123 7.04 -12.94 0.18
N ILE A 124 6.64 -12.87 1.45
CA ILE A 124 6.45 -11.61 2.17
C ILE A 124 7.71 -11.32 2.96
N TYR A 125 8.36 -10.22 2.64
CA TYR A 125 9.51 -9.69 3.36
C TYR A 125 9.06 -8.61 4.34
N ARG A 126 9.63 -8.61 5.55
CA ARG A 126 9.55 -7.49 6.48
C ARG A 126 10.89 -6.78 6.51
N LEU A 127 10.90 -5.52 6.11
CA LEU A 127 12.07 -4.65 6.11
C LEU A 127 11.97 -3.68 7.28
N GLU A 128 12.99 -3.65 8.11
CA GLU A 128 13.15 -2.57 9.09
C GLU A 128 13.81 -1.37 8.41
N CYS A 129 13.06 -0.29 8.34
CA CYS A 129 13.49 0.97 7.77
C CYS A 129 13.95 1.95 8.89
N ALA A 130 14.31 3.17 8.51
CA ALA A 130 14.64 4.22 9.45
C ALA A 130 13.51 4.43 10.48
N ASN A 131 13.86 4.91 11.67
CA ASN A 131 12.93 5.19 12.77
C ASN A 131 12.11 3.98 13.26
N GLY A 132 12.59 2.74 13.02
CA GLY A 132 11.92 1.51 13.43
C GLY A 132 10.66 1.17 12.62
N TYR A 133 10.43 1.85 11.49
CA TYR A 133 9.31 1.55 10.61
C TYR A 133 9.49 0.16 9.97
N VAL A 134 8.43 -0.65 9.96
CA VAL A 134 8.45 -1.97 9.32
C VAL A 134 7.62 -1.93 8.05
N LEU A 135 8.31 -2.08 6.91
CA LEU A 135 7.71 -2.15 5.59
C LEU A 135 7.50 -3.61 5.19
N ARG A 136 6.36 -3.94 4.61
CA ARG A 136 6.08 -5.27 4.02
C ARG A 136 6.16 -5.18 2.52
N ALA A 137 6.89 -6.12 1.91
CA ALA A 137 6.96 -6.27 0.45
C ALA A 137 6.62 -7.69 0.07
N ARG A 138 5.73 -7.89 -0.90
CA ARG A 138 5.37 -9.21 -1.44
C ARG A 138 5.99 -9.38 -2.82
N ARG A 139 6.81 -10.43 -2.98
CA ARG A 139 7.51 -10.71 -4.24
C ARG A 139 7.21 -12.13 -4.69
N PRO A 140 7.16 -12.40 -6.02
CA PRO A 140 7.08 -13.75 -6.55
C PRO A 140 8.21 -14.64 -6.00
N ALA A 141 7.89 -15.89 -5.64
CA ALA A 141 8.88 -16.84 -5.12
C ALA A 141 9.95 -17.25 -6.14
N SER A 142 9.70 -16.96 -7.43
CA SER A 142 10.63 -17.18 -8.56
C SER A 142 11.73 -16.12 -8.65
N GLU A 143 11.59 -14.99 -7.96
CA GLU A 143 12.62 -13.95 -7.96
C GLU A 143 13.77 -14.27 -7.01
N ALA A 144 14.89 -13.55 -7.19
CA ALA A 144 16.06 -13.68 -6.32
C ALA A 144 15.68 -13.36 -4.87
N ARG A 145 15.98 -14.29 -3.96
CA ARG A 145 15.63 -14.16 -2.54
C ARG A 145 16.57 -13.22 -1.81
N PHE A 146 16.01 -12.50 -0.86
CA PHE A 146 16.74 -11.74 0.15
C PHE A 146 16.80 -12.57 1.44
N LEU A 147 17.94 -12.52 2.11
CA LEU A 147 18.14 -13.18 3.41
C LEU A 147 17.99 -12.17 4.55
N PRO A 148 17.60 -12.63 5.75
CA PRO A 148 17.63 -11.78 6.94
C PRO A 148 19.01 -11.16 7.16
N GLY A 149 19.03 -9.86 7.46
CA GLY A 149 20.25 -9.06 7.60
C GLY A 149 20.71 -8.37 6.31
N GLU A 150 20.22 -8.76 5.12
CA GLU A 150 20.56 -8.06 3.89
C GLU A 150 19.88 -6.68 3.82
N THR A 151 20.61 -5.71 3.28
CA THR A 151 20.01 -4.41 2.91
C THR A 151 19.22 -4.56 1.62
N ALA A 152 18.00 -4.03 1.61
CA ALA A 152 17.16 -3.98 0.44
C ALA A 152 16.59 -2.56 0.24
N HIS A 153 16.35 -2.21 -1.02
CA HIS A 153 15.71 -0.97 -1.43
C HIS A 153 14.35 -1.32 -2.01
N ALA A 154 13.29 -0.86 -1.34
CA ALA A 154 11.91 -1.00 -1.80
C ALA A 154 11.59 0.19 -2.71
N ALA A 155 11.51 -0.07 -4.01
CA ALA A 155 11.22 0.92 -5.05
C ALA A 155 9.77 0.81 -5.53
N PHE A 156 9.11 1.95 -5.78
CA PHE A 156 7.72 2.01 -6.26
C PHE A 156 7.48 3.33 -7.02
N ASN A 157 6.47 3.31 -7.89
CA ASN A 157 6.14 4.47 -8.70
C ASN A 157 5.15 5.40 -7.98
N ALA A 158 5.08 6.65 -8.40
CA ALA A 158 4.10 7.61 -7.90
C ALA A 158 2.65 7.15 -8.11
N ASP A 159 2.39 6.37 -9.17
CA ASP A 159 1.08 5.76 -9.44
C ASP A 159 0.69 4.63 -8.47
N ASP A 160 1.65 4.03 -7.77
CA ASP A 160 1.42 2.97 -6.80
C ASP A 160 1.02 3.53 -5.42
N VAL A 161 1.14 4.84 -5.23
CA VAL A 161 0.80 5.53 -3.99
C VAL A 161 -0.70 5.82 -3.93
N VAL A 162 -1.34 5.36 -2.86
CA VAL A 162 -2.75 5.61 -2.57
C VAL A 162 -2.85 6.71 -1.52
N LEU A 163 -3.65 7.73 -1.80
CA LEU A 163 -3.93 8.81 -0.86
C LEU A 163 -5.16 8.44 -0.02
N LEU A 164 -5.03 8.51 1.30
CA LEU A 164 -6.08 8.13 2.23
C LEU A 164 -6.63 9.38 2.94
N GLY A 165 -7.95 9.56 2.85
CA GLY A 165 -8.67 10.57 3.62
C GLY A 165 -8.94 10.12 5.06
N GLU A 166 -9.62 10.99 5.81
CA GLU A 166 -10.10 10.65 7.14
C GLU A 166 -11.08 9.46 7.08
N ASP A 167 -11.03 8.64 8.11
CA ASP A 167 -12.03 7.60 8.30
C ASP A 167 -13.38 8.28 8.58
N ALA A 168 -14.43 7.86 7.88
CA ALA A 168 -15.78 8.29 8.20
C ALA A 168 -16.12 7.91 9.66
N PRO A 169 -16.76 8.82 10.41
CA PRO A 169 -17.11 8.61 11.81
C PRO A 169 -18.08 7.46 12.03
#